data_5b044197e7cc023fcc863af1170aeda2
#
_entry.id   5b044197e7cc023fcc863af1170aeda2
#
_cell.length_a   1.000
_cell.length_b   1.000
_cell.length_c   1.000
_cell.angle_alpha   90.00
_cell.angle_beta   90.00
_cell.angle_gamma   90.00
#
_symmetry.space_group_name_H-M   'P 1'
#
loop_
_entity.id
_entity.type
_entity.pdbx_description
1 polymer ?
#
loop_
_entity_poly.entity_id
_entity_poly.type
_entity_poly.pdbx_seq_one_letter_code
_entity_poly.pdbx_strand_id
1 'polypeptide(L)'
;MEPNFNPSPHPPSDPYAFLNESKRTSPLTVLTNLSGRGKIFFGLGLVIFLIIVLALAKSLFGGNSGINVTSLTIALSEQQELINLATTGTQQSQVMSQSYLNFSYTTIASVTTDAMQLNKLLTYNGIKINPNIYTQQPSVNTELKQVEQTSNFDSTYSTVMKQQLDFYKKDLSQAYNLNKSAVVRSYLTKDYKNTMALIKMLGSSYG
;
A
#
# COMPACT_ATOMS: atom_id res chain seq x y z
N MET A 1 -32.79 -5.91 71.61
CA MET A 1 -32.15 -4.72 70.94
C MET A 1 -31.75 -5.13 69.55
N GLU A 2 -32.62 -4.79 68.56
CA GLU A 2 -32.32 -5.05 67.20
C GLU A 2 -31.67 -3.79 66.54
N PRO A 3 -30.59 -3.91 65.77
CA PRO A 3 -30.03 -2.76 65.07
C PRO A 3 -30.85 -2.43 63.83
N ASN A 4 -31.36 -1.18 63.80
CA ASN A 4 -32.13 -0.59 62.74
C ASN A 4 -31.20 -0.25 61.56
N PHE A 5 -31.20 -1.08 60.50
CA PHE A 5 -30.52 -0.79 59.23
C PHE A 5 -31.42 0.10 58.37
N ASN A 6 -31.04 1.35 58.25
CA ASN A 6 -31.68 2.30 57.32
C ASN A 6 -30.86 2.33 56.02
N PRO A 7 -31.31 1.74 54.92
CA PRO A 7 -30.60 1.85 53.63
C PRO A 7 -30.84 3.24 53.06
N SER A 8 -29.77 4.01 52.86
CA SER A 8 -29.75 5.24 52.10
C SER A 8 -30.19 4.98 50.66
N PRO A 9 -31.16 5.71 50.13
CA PRO A 9 -31.49 5.58 48.71
C PRO A 9 -30.37 6.16 47.86
N HIS A 10 -29.62 5.28 47.16
CA HIS A 10 -28.77 5.70 46.05
C HIS A 10 -29.68 6.16 44.93
N PRO A 11 -29.51 7.39 44.39
CA PRO A 11 -30.18 7.78 43.18
C PRO A 11 -29.83 6.82 42.05
N PRO A 12 -30.75 6.44 41.18
CA PRO A 12 -30.45 5.60 40.03
C PRO A 12 -29.40 6.28 39.20
N SER A 13 -28.28 5.60 38.94
CA SER A 13 -27.25 6.05 38.05
C SER A 13 -27.87 6.15 36.64
N ASP A 14 -28.04 7.38 36.15
CA ASP A 14 -28.54 7.65 34.79
C ASP A 14 -27.60 6.95 33.78
N PRO A 15 -28.07 5.95 33.05
CA PRO A 15 -27.24 5.24 32.06
C PRO A 15 -26.77 6.15 30.91
N TYR A 16 -27.28 7.39 30.84
CA TYR A 16 -26.92 8.37 29.82
C TYR A 16 -26.11 9.55 30.37
N ALA A 17 -25.63 9.48 31.61
CA ALA A 17 -24.83 10.56 32.23
C ALA A 17 -23.58 10.93 31.38
N PHE A 18 -23.05 10.00 30.56
CA PHE A 18 -21.95 10.25 29.65
C PHE A 18 -22.29 11.22 28.50
N LEU A 19 -23.58 11.38 28.18
CA LEU A 19 -24.04 12.32 27.14
C LEU A 19 -24.12 13.78 27.68
N ASN A 20 -24.11 13.95 28.98
CA ASN A 20 -24.16 15.26 29.64
C ASN A 20 -22.77 15.76 30.07
N GLU A 21 -21.68 15.01 29.79
CA GLU A 21 -20.34 15.51 30.03
C GLU A 21 -20.05 16.70 29.13
N SER A 22 -20.03 17.83 29.78
CA SER A 22 -19.47 19.15 29.46
C SER A 22 -19.15 19.39 27.98
N LYS A 23 -19.80 20.40 27.46
CA LYS A 23 -19.37 21.15 26.25
C LYS A 23 -17.84 21.26 26.24
N ARG A 24 -17.17 20.34 25.54
CA ARG A 24 -15.78 20.54 25.14
C ARG A 24 -15.76 21.86 24.36
N THR A 25 -15.17 22.87 24.94
CA THR A 25 -14.92 24.12 24.27
C THR A 25 -14.17 23.78 23.01
N SER A 26 -14.82 23.98 21.85
CA SER A 26 -14.17 23.73 20.56
C SER A 26 -12.94 24.65 20.47
N PRO A 27 -11.84 24.22 19.88
CA PRO A 27 -10.62 25.04 19.76
C PRO A 27 -10.88 26.40 19.08
N LEU A 28 -12.00 26.56 18.37
CA LEU A 28 -12.46 27.81 17.75
C LEU A 28 -12.95 28.84 18.78
N THR A 29 -13.43 28.45 19.97
CA THR A 29 -13.87 29.41 20.99
C THR A 29 -12.69 30.07 21.71
N VAL A 30 -11.50 29.48 21.69
CA VAL A 30 -10.28 30.10 22.23
C VAL A 30 -9.84 31.29 21.35
N LEU A 31 -10.09 31.22 20.04
CA LEU A 31 -9.75 32.28 19.07
C LEU A 31 -10.59 33.55 19.23
N THR A 32 -11.83 33.44 19.73
CA THR A 32 -12.74 34.59 19.86
C THR A 32 -12.41 35.47 21.06
N ASN A 33 -11.73 34.92 22.10
CA ASN A 33 -11.43 35.60 23.36
C ASN A 33 -10.01 36.22 23.42
N LEU A 34 -9.22 36.09 22.34
CA LEU A 34 -7.91 36.73 22.27
C LEU A 34 -8.05 38.24 22.05
N SER A 35 -7.35 39.03 22.87
CA SER A 35 -7.25 40.47 22.65
C SER A 35 -6.71 40.78 21.26
N GLY A 36 -7.02 41.95 20.68
CA GLY A 36 -6.62 42.30 19.30
C GLY A 36 -5.15 42.06 18.97
N ARG A 37 -4.22 42.27 19.95
CA ARG A 37 -2.80 41.93 19.82
C ARG A 37 -2.55 40.43 19.79
N GLY A 38 -3.26 39.64 20.58
CA GLY A 38 -3.16 38.16 20.59
C GLY A 38 -3.59 37.53 19.26
N LYS A 39 -4.59 38.10 18.58
CA LYS A 39 -5.04 37.63 17.25
C LYS A 39 -3.99 37.81 16.17
N ILE A 40 -3.24 38.96 16.23
CA ILE A 40 -2.16 39.26 15.27
C ILE A 40 -0.99 38.28 15.48
N PHE A 41 -0.58 38.01 16.73
CA PHE A 41 0.48 37.04 17.01
C PHE A 41 0.08 35.59 16.68
N PHE A 42 -1.18 35.21 16.94
CA PHE A 42 -1.68 33.91 16.58
C PHE A 42 -1.77 33.74 15.06
N GLY A 43 -2.25 34.75 14.33
CA GLY A 43 -2.27 34.74 12.87
C GLY A 43 -0.86 34.66 12.27
N LEU A 44 0.10 35.42 12.79
CA LEU A 44 1.50 35.39 12.34
C LEU A 44 2.13 34.00 12.65
N GLY A 45 1.89 33.45 13.84
CA GLY A 45 2.37 32.12 14.24
C GLY A 45 1.80 31.03 13.33
N LEU A 46 0.51 31.10 12.97
CA LEU A 46 -0.13 30.15 12.08
C LEU A 46 0.43 30.23 10.66
N VAL A 47 0.70 31.43 10.14
CA VAL A 47 1.33 31.65 8.83
C VAL A 47 2.75 31.08 8.83
N ILE A 48 3.55 31.36 9.86
CA ILE A 48 4.91 30.80 10.00
C ILE A 48 4.86 29.28 10.10
N PHE A 49 3.94 28.71 10.90
CA PHE A 49 3.74 27.27 11.00
C PHE A 49 3.37 26.67 9.65
N LEU A 50 2.48 27.31 8.89
CA LEU A 50 2.05 26.85 7.56
C LEU A 50 3.21 26.92 6.55
N ILE A 51 4.06 27.96 6.62
CA ILE A 51 5.29 28.06 5.81
C ILE A 51 6.27 26.96 6.18
N ILE A 52 6.45 26.67 7.48
CA ILE A 52 7.33 25.59 7.94
C ILE A 52 6.78 24.24 7.47
N VAL A 53 5.47 23.98 7.60
CA VAL A 53 4.83 22.75 7.11
C VAL A 53 4.96 22.62 5.59
N LEU A 54 4.77 23.72 4.84
CA LEU A 54 4.97 23.73 3.39
C LEU A 54 6.45 23.56 3.01
N ALA A 55 7.38 24.12 3.76
CA ALA A 55 8.82 23.94 3.54
C ALA A 55 9.25 22.51 3.87
N LEU A 56 8.73 21.92 4.95
CA LEU A 56 8.93 20.51 5.30
C LEU A 56 8.25 19.61 4.29
N ALA A 57 7.04 19.92 3.83
CA ALA A 57 6.38 19.20 2.76
C ALA A 57 7.18 19.29 1.45
N LYS A 58 7.69 20.48 1.07
CA LYS A 58 8.62 20.62 -0.06
C LYS A 58 9.92 19.87 0.14
N SER A 59 10.48 19.85 1.35
CA SER A 59 11.69 19.09 1.69
C SER A 59 11.44 17.58 1.66
N LEU A 60 10.23 17.14 2.05
CA LEU A 60 9.81 15.74 2.01
C LEU A 60 9.26 15.31 0.63
N PHE A 61 8.70 16.25 -0.13
CA PHE A 61 8.01 15.99 -1.40
C PHE A 61 8.57 16.79 -2.59
N GLY A 62 9.42 17.77 -2.33
CA GLY A 62 9.92 18.71 -3.33
C GLY A 62 11.36 18.46 -3.71
N GLY A 63 11.54 17.63 -4.68
CA GLY A 63 12.79 17.45 -5.41
C GLY A 63 12.99 15.98 -5.79
N ASN A 64 13.15 15.72 -7.09
CA ASN A 64 13.60 14.43 -7.66
C ASN A 64 14.97 13.96 -7.12
N SER A 65 15.55 14.68 -6.15
CA SER A 65 16.83 14.38 -5.52
C SER A 65 16.70 13.18 -4.59
N GLY A 66 16.88 12.00 -5.13
CA GLY A 66 16.89 10.75 -4.37
C GLY A 66 15.92 9.69 -4.89
N ILE A 67 15.19 9.95 -5.98
CA ILE A 67 14.37 8.97 -6.68
C ILE A 67 15.15 8.43 -7.89
N ASN A 68 15.42 7.14 -7.91
CA ASN A 68 15.98 6.46 -9.07
C ASN A 68 14.85 5.97 -9.96
N VAL A 69 14.51 6.76 -10.98
CA VAL A 69 13.39 6.50 -11.90
C VAL A 69 13.56 5.18 -12.62
N THR A 70 14.77 4.87 -13.07
CA THR A 70 15.06 3.64 -13.83
C THR A 70 14.71 2.39 -13.01
N SER A 71 15.12 2.33 -11.73
CA SER A 71 14.83 1.17 -10.90
C SER A 71 13.33 1.00 -10.61
N LEU A 72 12.59 2.11 -10.50
CA LEU A 72 11.15 2.07 -10.32
C LEU A 72 10.41 1.68 -11.60
N THR A 73 10.92 2.09 -12.75
CA THR A 73 10.40 1.67 -14.05
C THR A 73 10.59 0.18 -14.28
N ILE A 74 11.75 -0.37 -13.89
CA ILE A 74 12.00 -1.83 -13.90
C ILE A 74 10.98 -2.53 -13.00
N ALA A 75 10.81 -2.08 -11.76
CA ALA A 75 9.84 -2.66 -10.83
C ALA A 75 8.42 -2.65 -11.42
N LEU A 76 8.01 -1.57 -12.10
CA LEU A 76 6.71 -1.48 -12.76
C LEU A 76 6.57 -2.45 -13.94
N SER A 77 7.64 -2.66 -14.71
CA SER A 77 7.67 -3.64 -15.80
C SER A 77 7.52 -5.07 -15.26
N GLU A 78 8.23 -5.40 -14.17
CA GLU A 78 8.12 -6.70 -13.51
C GLU A 78 6.73 -6.95 -12.94
N GLN A 79 6.09 -5.91 -12.37
CA GLN A 79 4.69 -6.00 -11.93
C GLN A 79 3.75 -6.34 -13.09
N GLN A 80 3.96 -5.71 -14.24
CA GLN A 80 3.15 -5.99 -15.42
C GLN A 80 3.35 -7.43 -15.91
N GLU A 81 4.58 -7.93 -15.91
CA GLU A 81 4.89 -9.32 -16.28
C GLU A 81 4.21 -10.32 -15.32
N LEU A 82 4.26 -10.08 -14.02
CA LEU A 82 3.56 -10.90 -13.03
C LEU A 82 2.04 -10.91 -13.23
N ILE A 83 1.44 -9.76 -13.57
CA ILE A 83 0.01 -9.67 -13.89
C ILE A 83 -0.31 -10.50 -15.14
N ASN A 84 0.53 -10.40 -16.17
CA ASN A 84 0.35 -11.13 -17.43
C ASN A 84 0.45 -12.65 -17.23
N LEU A 85 1.48 -13.10 -16.49
CA LEU A 85 1.64 -14.51 -16.14
C LEU A 85 0.46 -15.06 -15.34
N ALA A 86 0.03 -14.30 -14.32
CA ALA A 86 -1.12 -14.68 -13.52
C ALA A 86 -2.42 -14.69 -14.34
N THR A 87 -2.58 -13.77 -15.29
CA THR A 87 -3.71 -13.74 -16.23
C THR A 87 -3.69 -14.97 -17.14
N THR A 88 -2.51 -15.36 -17.66
CA THR A 88 -2.36 -16.61 -18.43
C THR A 88 -2.81 -17.81 -17.59
N GLY A 89 -2.43 -17.87 -16.30
CA GLY A 89 -2.93 -18.91 -15.41
C GLY A 89 -4.46 -18.96 -15.32
N THR A 90 -5.11 -17.79 -15.16
CA THR A 90 -6.59 -17.78 -15.08
C THR A 90 -7.29 -18.18 -16.37
N GLN A 91 -6.65 -17.99 -17.53
CA GLN A 91 -7.17 -18.43 -18.81
C GLN A 91 -7.13 -19.97 -18.99
N GLN A 92 -6.29 -20.66 -18.24
CA GLN A 92 -6.14 -22.12 -18.29
C GLN A 92 -6.95 -22.82 -17.17
N SER A 93 -8.06 -22.24 -16.76
CA SER A 93 -8.91 -22.71 -15.64
C SER A 93 -9.44 -24.16 -15.79
N GLN A 94 -9.43 -24.71 -17.00
CA GLN A 94 -9.88 -26.10 -17.25
C GLN A 94 -8.83 -27.16 -16.87
N VAL A 95 -7.56 -26.80 -16.88
CA VAL A 95 -6.44 -27.71 -16.61
C VAL A 95 -5.66 -27.34 -15.37
N MET A 96 -5.82 -26.13 -14.87
CA MET A 96 -5.17 -25.60 -13.69
C MET A 96 -5.93 -26.00 -12.42
N SER A 97 -5.23 -26.46 -11.41
CA SER A 97 -5.83 -26.76 -10.11
C SER A 97 -6.37 -25.51 -9.41
N GLN A 98 -7.37 -25.68 -8.55
CA GLN A 98 -8.04 -24.58 -7.84
C GLN A 98 -7.07 -23.77 -6.97
N SER A 99 -6.05 -24.40 -6.39
CA SER A 99 -5.04 -23.71 -5.58
C SER A 99 -4.22 -22.71 -6.40
N TYR A 100 -3.80 -23.09 -7.60
CA TYR A 100 -3.08 -22.19 -8.50
C TYR A 100 -3.99 -21.14 -9.13
N LEU A 101 -5.25 -21.43 -9.39
CA LEU A 101 -6.23 -20.43 -9.81
C LEU A 101 -6.42 -19.36 -8.74
N ASN A 102 -6.60 -19.76 -7.48
CA ASN A 102 -6.71 -18.83 -6.36
C ASN A 102 -5.44 -17.98 -6.18
N PHE A 103 -4.28 -18.60 -6.34
CA PHE A 103 -2.99 -17.91 -6.34
C PHE A 103 -2.93 -16.88 -7.47
N SER A 104 -3.34 -17.24 -8.68
CA SER A 104 -3.35 -16.34 -9.85
C SER A 104 -4.24 -15.12 -9.61
N TYR A 105 -5.48 -15.30 -9.14
CA TYR A 105 -6.37 -14.19 -8.80
C TYR A 105 -5.80 -13.30 -7.70
N THR A 106 -5.21 -13.90 -6.66
CA THR A 106 -4.57 -13.14 -5.58
C THR A 106 -3.38 -12.34 -6.09
N THR A 107 -2.57 -12.91 -6.98
CA THR A 107 -1.43 -12.24 -7.60
C THR A 107 -1.89 -11.05 -8.42
N ILE A 108 -2.89 -11.23 -9.30
CA ILE A 108 -3.47 -10.14 -10.10
C ILE A 108 -3.94 -9.00 -9.18
N ALA A 109 -4.73 -9.30 -8.16
CA ALA A 109 -5.29 -8.28 -7.27
C ALA A 109 -4.19 -7.52 -6.49
N SER A 110 -3.24 -8.26 -5.90
CA SER A 110 -2.15 -7.68 -5.12
C SER A 110 -1.22 -6.82 -5.98
N VAL A 111 -0.70 -7.40 -7.08
CA VAL A 111 0.30 -6.73 -7.92
C VAL A 111 -0.31 -5.55 -8.69
N THR A 112 -1.58 -5.65 -9.14
CA THR A 112 -2.28 -4.49 -9.73
C THR A 112 -2.41 -3.36 -8.73
N THR A 113 -2.73 -3.66 -7.48
CA THR A 113 -2.83 -2.64 -6.42
C THR A 113 -1.49 -1.96 -6.18
N ASP A 114 -0.40 -2.73 -6.13
CA ASP A 114 0.95 -2.20 -5.93
C ASP A 114 1.41 -1.39 -7.16
N ALA A 115 1.13 -1.85 -8.39
CA ALA A 115 1.41 -1.12 -9.62
C ALA A 115 0.67 0.23 -9.69
N MET A 116 -0.60 0.27 -9.29
CA MET A 116 -1.36 1.52 -9.20
C MET A 116 -0.76 2.50 -8.19
N GLN A 117 -0.28 2.00 -7.03
CA GLN A 117 0.36 2.83 -6.01
C GLN A 117 1.71 3.38 -6.52
N LEU A 118 2.52 2.56 -7.20
CA LEU A 118 3.77 2.98 -7.80
C LEU A 118 3.54 4.03 -8.89
N ASN A 119 2.58 3.80 -9.77
CA ASN A 119 2.20 4.75 -10.81
C ASN A 119 1.78 6.10 -10.21
N LYS A 120 0.95 6.08 -9.17
CA LYS A 120 0.52 7.28 -8.45
C LYS A 120 1.69 8.04 -7.83
N LEU A 121 2.64 7.31 -7.24
CA LEU A 121 3.86 7.87 -6.64
C LEU A 121 4.74 8.52 -7.71
N LEU A 122 4.94 7.87 -8.86
CA LEU A 122 5.73 8.40 -9.97
C LEU A 122 5.07 9.65 -10.55
N THR A 123 3.77 9.60 -10.83
CA THR A 123 3.00 10.74 -11.36
C THR A 123 3.02 11.93 -10.40
N TYR A 124 2.86 11.70 -9.10
CA TYR A 124 2.92 12.75 -8.08
C TYR A 124 4.29 13.46 -8.05
N ASN A 125 5.36 12.73 -8.35
CA ASN A 125 6.72 13.28 -8.47
C ASN A 125 7.02 13.85 -9.87
N GLY A 126 6.03 14.03 -10.73
CA GLY A 126 6.19 14.60 -12.07
C GLY A 126 6.89 13.67 -13.06
N ILE A 127 7.03 12.39 -12.73
CA ILE A 127 7.67 11.39 -13.58
C ILE A 127 6.62 10.85 -14.56
N LYS A 128 6.84 11.09 -15.83
CA LYS A 128 6.00 10.54 -16.90
C LYS A 128 6.43 9.11 -17.19
N ILE A 129 5.52 8.18 -17.01
CA ILE A 129 5.73 6.78 -17.35
C ILE A 129 5.47 6.61 -18.85
N ASN A 130 6.38 5.89 -19.51
CA ASN A 130 6.15 5.52 -20.90
C ASN A 130 4.98 4.51 -20.96
N PRO A 131 3.86 4.82 -21.65
CA PRO A 131 2.71 3.90 -21.73
C PRO A 131 3.07 2.54 -22.35
N ASN A 132 4.15 2.46 -23.11
CA ASN A 132 4.61 1.20 -23.70
C ASN A 132 5.07 0.17 -22.65
N ILE A 133 5.33 0.57 -21.39
CA ILE A 133 5.61 -0.39 -20.31
C ILE A 133 4.42 -1.33 -20.11
N TYR A 134 3.19 -0.83 -20.27
CA TYR A 134 1.96 -1.61 -20.14
C TYR A 134 1.59 -2.39 -21.39
N THR A 135 2.21 -2.06 -22.52
CA THR A 135 1.93 -2.67 -23.84
C THR A 135 3.06 -3.58 -24.33
N GLN A 136 4.20 -3.60 -23.63
CA GLN A 136 5.18 -4.63 -23.91
C GLN A 136 4.46 -5.97 -23.76
N GLN A 137 4.26 -6.61 -24.93
CA GLN A 137 3.80 -7.99 -24.91
C GLN A 137 4.74 -8.74 -24.01
N PRO A 138 4.18 -9.43 -23.02
CA PRO A 138 5.00 -10.26 -22.18
C PRO A 138 5.88 -11.08 -23.11
N SER A 139 7.11 -11.32 -22.70
CA SER A 139 7.84 -12.46 -23.17
C SER A 139 6.97 -13.65 -22.77
N VAL A 140 5.93 -13.87 -23.55
CA VAL A 140 4.94 -14.91 -23.26
C VAL A 140 5.77 -16.13 -23.10
N ASN A 141 5.80 -16.55 -21.89
CA ASN A 141 6.66 -17.61 -21.49
C ASN A 141 6.42 -18.74 -22.45
N THR A 142 7.34 -18.92 -23.39
CA THR A 142 7.23 -19.91 -24.46
C THR A 142 6.99 -21.29 -23.85
N GLU A 143 7.49 -21.50 -22.63
CA GLU A 143 7.30 -22.73 -21.86
C GLU A 143 5.84 -22.92 -21.45
N LEU A 144 5.13 -21.88 -21.02
CA LEU A 144 3.70 -21.98 -20.70
C LEU A 144 2.86 -22.26 -21.94
N LYS A 145 3.18 -21.66 -23.08
CA LYS A 145 2.49 -21.93 -24.32
C LYS A 145 2.62 -23.39 -24.77
N GLN A 146 3.80 -23.99 -24.56
CA GLN A 146 4.04 -25.37 -24.96
C GLN A 146 3.24 -26.39 -24.11
N VAL A 147 2.85 -26.00 -22.90
CA VAL A 147 2.12 -26.87 -21.99
C VAL A 147 0.65 -26.47 -21.81
N GLU A 148 0.17 -25.49 -22.58
CA GLU A 148 -1.24 -25.10 -22.57
C GLU A 148 -2.14 -26.32 -22.76
N GLN A 149 -3.20 -26.41 -21.93
CA GLN A 149 -4.17 -27.50 -21.96
C GLN A 149 -3.59 -28.91 -21.66
N THR A 150 -2.40 -28.99 -21.09
CA THR A 150 -1.81 -30.26 -20.65
C THR A 150 -1.79 -30.39 -19.13
N SER A 151 -1.66 -31.62 -18.64
CA SER A 151 -1.51 -31.92 -17.20
C SER A 151 -0.23 -31.36 -16.58
N ASN A 152 0.73 -30.92 -17.39
CA ASN A 152 1.98 -30.35 -16.92
C ASN A 152 1.88 -28.83 -16.69
N PHE A 153 0.72 -28.22 -16.97
CA PHE A 153 0.55 -26.78 -16.88
C PHE A 153 0.84 -26.26 -15.47
N ASP A 154 0.28 -26.87 -14.43
CA ASP A 154 0.46 -26.46 -13.03
C ASP A 154 1.94 -26.42 -12.60
N SER A 155 2.70 -27.46 -12.93
CA SER A 155 4.10 -27.56 -12.55
C SER A 155 4.96 -26.52 -13.29
N THR A 156 4.72 -26.34 -14.59
CA THR A 156 5.43 -25.33 -15.39
C THR A 156 5.06 -23.93 -14.94
N TYR A 157 3.76 -23.65 -14.74
CA TYR A 157 3.27 -22.37 -14.24
C TYR A 157 3.90 -22.00 -12.91
N SER A 158 3.92 -22.94 -11.98
CA SER A 158 4.52 -22.74 -10.68
C SER A 158 6.02 -22.40 -10.75
N THR A 159 6.75 -23.11 -11.60
CA THR A 159 8.19 -22.86 -11.80
C THR A 159 8.44 -21.47 -12.36
N VAL A 160 7.71 -21.10 -13.40
CA VAL A 160 7.82 -19.80 -14.05
C VAL A 160 7.43 -18.67 -13.11
N MET A 161 6.29 -18.80 -12.41
CA MET A 161 5.85 -17.79 -11.45
C MET A 161 6.83 -17.64 -10.29
N LYS A 162 7.39 -18.73 -9.79
CA LYS A 162 8.42 -18.66 -8.74
C LYS A 162 9.65 -17.92 -9.21
N GLN A 163 10.12 -18.21 -10.39
CA GLN A 163 11.29 -17.53 -10.98
C GLN A 163 11.02 -16.04 -11.14
N GLN A 164 9.86 -15.66 -11.67
CA GLN A 164 9.48 -14.26 -11.88
C GLN A 164 9.33 -13.50 -10.53
N LEU A 165 8.71 -14.12 -9.53
CA LEU A 165 8.61 -13.54 -8.20
C LEU A 165 9.98 -13.36 -7.52
N ASP A 166 10.91 -14.30 -7.73
CA ASP A 166 12.28 -14.19 -7.22
C ASP A 166 13.07 -13.07 -7.91
N PHE A 167 12.89 -12.89 -9.22
CA PHE A 167 13.47 -11.75 -9.95
C PHE A 167 12.88 -10.43 -9.43
N TYR A 168 11.57 -10.32 -9.36
CA TYR A 168 10.91 -9.14 -8.87
C TYR A 168 11.34 -8.77 -7.45
N LYS A 169 11.41 -9.74 -6.54
CA LYS A 169 11.93 -9.54 -5.18
C LYS A 169 13.34 -8.95 -5.17
N LYS A 170 14.23 -9.46 -6.04
CA LYS A 170 15.61 -8.95 -6.19
C LYS A 170 15.61 -7.51 -6.67
N ASP A 171 14.79 -7.19 -7.67
CA ASP A 171 14.71 -5.84 -8.24
C ASP A 171 14.12 -4.83 -7.25
N LEU A 172 13.13 -5.22 -6.44
CA LEU A 172 12.64 -4.40 -5.33
C LEU A 172 13.73 -4.09 -4.30
N SER A 173 14.55 -5.08 -3.95
CA SER A 173 15.67 -4.87 -3.04
C SER A 173 16.72 -3.93 -3.62
N GLN A 174 17.03 -4.07 -4.90
CA GLN A 174 17.94 -3.18 -5.62
C GLN A 174 17.35 -1.77 -5.72
N ALA A 175 16.08 -1.64 -6.08
CA ALA A 175 15.39 -0.36 -6.14
C ALA A 175 15.39 0.34 -4.77
N TYR A 176 15.18 -0.39 -3.67
CA TYR A 176 15.26 0.15 -2.32
C TYR A 176 16.63 0.78 -2.02
N ASN A 177 17.71 0.10 -2.40
CA ASN A 177 19.07 0.58 -2.18
C ASN A 177 19.43 1.82 -3.03
N LEU A 178 18.89 1.90 -4.25
CA LEU A 178 19.14 3.00 -5.18
C LEU A 178 18.30 4.25 -4.88
N ASN A 179 17.21 4.13 -4.10
CA ASN A 179 16.33 5.24 -3.78
C ASN A 179 16.62 5.78 -2.39
N LYS A 180 16.67 7.12 -2.24
CA LYS A 180 16.89 7.80 -0.96
C LYS A 180 15.58 8.39 -0.38
N SER A 181 14.53 8.51 -1.18
CA SER A 181 13.24 9.02 -0.75
C SER A 181 12.59 8.06 0.26
N ALA A 182 12.26 8.56 1.45
CA ALA A 182 11.60 7.77 2.51
C ALA A 182 10.24 7.21 2.05
N VAL A 183 9.49 7.98 1.26
CA VAL A 183 8.19 7.56 0.71
C VAL A 183 8.36 6.40 -0.26
N VAL A 184 9.34 6.51 -1.18
CA VAL A 184 9.66 5.43 -2.13
C VAL A 184 10.12 4.18 -1.40
N ARG A 185 11.01 4.31 -0.43
CA ARG A 185 11.48 3.17 0.38
C ARG A 185 10.37 2.50 1.16
N SER A 186 9.44 3.28 1.72
CA SER A 186 8.26 2.73 2.41
C SER A 186 7.39 1.91 1.47
N TYR A 187 7.13 2.42 0.26
CA TYR A 187 6.41 1.70 -0.78
C TYR A 187 7.14 0.39 -1.14
N LEU A 188 8.43 0.47 -1.48
CA LEU A 188 9.23 -0.70 -1.87
C LEU A 188 9.30 -1.76 -0.76
N THR A 189 9.35 -1.34 0.51
CA THR A 189 9.31 -2.27 1.65
C THR A 189 7.97 -3.00 1.74
N LYS A 190 6.86 -2.29 1.52
CA LYS A 190 5.52 -2.89 1.51
C LYS A 190 5.39 -3.90 0.37
N ASP A 191 5.78 -3.50 -0.83
CA ASP A 191 5.72 -4.31 -2.03
C ASP A 191 6.60 -5.57 -1.92
N TYR A 192 7.80 -5.44 -1.36
CA TYR A 192 8.67 -6.57 -1.03
C TYR A 192 7.97 -7.58 -0.08
N LYS A 193 7.27 -7.10 0.94
CA LYS A 193 6.52 -7.96 1.87
C LYS A 193 5.37 -8.67 1.17
N ASN A 194 4.65 -7.99 0.28
CA ASN A 194 3.59 -8.57 -0.52
C ASN A 194 4.14 -9.67 -1.44
N THR A 195 5.27 -9.40 -2.11
CA THR A 195 5.97 -10.38 -2.95
C THR A 195 6.39 -11.62 -2.16
N MET A 196 6.94 -11.44 -0.95
CA MET A 196 7.28 -12.56 -0.07
C MET A 196 6.05 -13.38 0.36
N ALA A 197 4.90 -12.73 0.56
CA ALA A 197 3.65 -13.42 0.85
C ALA A 197 3.17 -14.26 -0.34
N LEU A 198 3.29 -13.73 -1.57
CA LEU A 198 2.98 -14.47 -2.80
C LEU A 198 3.90 -15.68 -2.99
N ILE A 199 5.21 -15.52 -2.77
CA ILE A 199 6.17 -16.65 -2.83
C ILE A 199 5.81 -17.74 -1.83
N LYS A 200 5.44 -17.36 -0.59
CA LYS A 200 5.01 -18.32 0.43
C LYS A 200 3.70 -19.02 0.03
N MET A 201 2.74 -18.26 -0.50
CA MET A 201 1.46 -18.81 -0.97
C MET A 201 1.68 -19.81 -2.12
N LEU A 202 2.52 -19.46 -3.08
CA LEU A 202 2.88 -20.36 -4.18
C LEU A 202 3.49 -21.66 -3.65
N GLY A 203 4.43 -21.59 -2.71
CA GLY A 203 5.06 -22.76 -2.08
C GLY A 203 4.07 -23.62 -1.32
N SER A 204 3.00 -23.07 -0.73
CA SER A 204 1.95 -23.85 -0.04
C SER A 204 0.92 -24.48 -1.00
N SER A 205 0.92 -24.09 -2.27
CA SER A 205 0.04 -24.68 -3.28
C SER A 205 0.55 -26.03 -3.83
N TYR A 206 1.75 -26.44 -3.41
CA TYR A 206 2.37 -27.72 -3.78
C TYR A 206 1.90 -28.93 -2.92
N GLY A 207 1.14 -28.72 -1.88
CA GLY A 207 0.57 -29.76 -1.00
C GLY A 207 -0.86 -30.05 -1.36
#